data_ac04284663340d69b442ece971f0dd6a
#
_entry.id   ac04284663340d69b442ece971f0dd6a
#
_cell.length_a   1.000
_cell.length_b   1.000
_cell.length_c   1.000
_cell.angle_alpha   90.00
_cell.angle_beta   90.00
_cell.angle_gamma   90.00
#
_symmetry.space_group_name_H-M   'P 1'
#
loop_
_entity.id
_entity.type
_entity.pdbx_description
1 polymer ?
#
loop_
_entity_poly.entity_id
_entity_poly.type
_entity_poly.pdbx_seq_one_letter_code
_entity_poly.pdbx_strand_id
1 'polypeptide(L)'
;MSNREPSWRDGVLFGVLGMLGFSGTLVATRVAVHDFSPLAITSGRIVIAAVLAAMTLVILGKTKLPERRLLPGLISMGLGLAIGYPFFLALALEQVPAVHGAVVTGLAPAATAIIAVLRTGERPPLGFWIACAIGFSAVLFFAIDAGGGHLSLADGWLFLALLSLGWAYVEGGRVSAELGGTTALSWAMLFLAPFAAVPFVWSMTDVSLATVAWSSWAGFVYAGVVSMFLASVFWYRGLAAGGIARIGQINLLLPLAALLWSALLLGEEITTTAVVCAVVVFAAMVVCLKSRVRT
;
A
#
# COMPACT_ATOMS: atom_id res chain seq x y z
N MET A 1 -32.02 6.34 -11.34
CA MET A 1 -30.58 6.02 -11.56
C MET A 1 -30.54 4.56 -11.99
N SER A 2 -30.08 4.30 -13.22
CA SER A 2 -30.06 2.95 -13.84
C SER A 2 -29.24 1.97 -13.01
N ASN A 3 -29.88 0.93 -12.46
CA ASN A 3 -29.25 -0.24 -11.82
C ASN A 3 -28.58 -1.12 -12.90
N ARG A 4 -27.55 -0.61 -13.58
CA ARG A 4 -26.69 -1.51 -14.37
C ARG A 4 -25.79 -2.23 -13.39
N GLU A 5 -25.85 -3.54 -13.41
CA GLU A 5 -24.82 -4.35 -12.74
C GLU A 5 -23.44 -3.93 -13.27
N PRO A 6 -22.46 -3.67 -12.39
CA PRO A 6 -21.15 -3.18 -12.82
C PRO A 6 -20.52 -4.21 -13.76
N SER A 7 -20.18 -3.76 -14.97
CA SER A 7 -19.58 -4.61 -15.99
C SER A 7 -18.10 -4.93 -15.63
N TRP A 8 -17.55 -5.99 -16.21
CA TRP A 8 -16.12 -6.30 -16.05
C TRP A 8 -15.22 -5.14 -16.52
N ARG A 9 -15.68 -4.32 -17.48
CA ARG A 9 -14.97 -3.11 -17.94
C ARG A 9 -14.92 -2.05 -16.86
N ASP A 10 -16.00 -1.87 -16.11
CA ASP A 10 -16.02 -0.97 -14.95
C ASP A 10 -15.04 -1.47 -13.88
N GLY A 11 -14.96 -2.80 -13.71
CA GLY A 11 -13.99 -3.43 -12.81
C GLY A 11 -12.54 -3.10 -13.18
N VAL A 12 -12.18 -3.20 -14.46
CA VAL A 12 -10.84 -2.84 -14.96
C VAL A 12 -10.57 -1.34 -14.78
N LEU A 13 -11.53 -0.48 -15.13
CA LEU A 13 -11.38 0.97 -14.98
C LEU A 13 -11.11 1.35 -13.52
N PHE A 14 -11.94 0.86 -12.59
CA PHE A 14 -11.75 1.11 -11.17
C PHE A 14 -10.44 0.51 -10.64
N GLY A 15 -10.04 -0.69 -11.08
CA GLY A 15 -8.77 -1.31 -10.73
C GLY A 15 -7.57 -0.47 -11.18
N VAL A 16 -7.59 0.04 -12.41
CA VAL A 16 -6.55 0.93 -12.94
C VAL A 16 -6.50 2.25 -12.17
N LEU A 17 -7.65 2.89 -11.90
CA LEU A 17 -7.70 4.12 -11.10
C LEU A 17 -7.14 3.90 -9.69
N GLY A 18 -7.48 2.78 -9.05
CA GLY A 18 -6.93 2.40 -7.75
C GLY A 18 -5.42 2.22 -7.79
N MET A 19 -4.90 1.45 -8.76
CA MET A 19 -3.47 1.21 -8.95
C MET A 19 -2.72 2.53 -9.22
N LEU A 20 -3.22 3.39 -10.09
CA LEU A 20 -2.62 4.71 -10.34
C LEU A 20 -2.59 5.58 -9.08
N GLY A 21 -3.67 5.59 -8.29
CA GLY A 21 -3.69 6.30 -7.01
C GLY A 21 -2.69 5.74 -5.98
N PHE A 22 -2.44 4.44 -5.98
CA PHE A 22 -1.42 3.84 -5.13
C PHE A 22 0.00 4.11 -5.65
N SER A 23 0.22 4.14 -6.97
CA SER A 23 1.56 4.27 -7.55
C SER A 23 2.25 5.60 -7.22
N GLY A 24 1.50 6.66 -6.97
CA GLY A 24 2.04 7.94 -6.51
C GLY A 24 2.41 8.00 -5.02
N THR A 25 2.11 6.95 -4.24
CA THR A 25 2.34 6.95 -2.78
C THR A 25 3.78 7.18 -2.40
N LEU A 26 4.72 6.52 -3.10
CA LEU A 26 6.16 6.63 -2.81
C LEU A 26 6.66 8.05 -3.03
N VAL A 27 6.34 8.65 -4.17
CA VAL A 27 6.69 10.03 -4.51
C VAL A 27 6.07 11.00 -3.53
N ALA A 28 4.77 10.87 -3.26
CA ALA A 28 4.07 11.73 -2.31
C ALA A 28 4.66 11.65 -0.90
N THR A 29 5.01 10.44 -0.44
CA THR A 29 5.65 10.25 0.87
C THR A 29 7.06 10.82 0.86
N ARG A 30 7.87 10.61 -0.20
CA ARG A 30 9.24 11.14 -0.34
C ARG A 30 9.27 12.66 -0.30
N VAL A 31 8.30 13.32 -0.94
CA VAL A 31 8.18 14.78 -0.88
C VAL A 31 7.72 15.23 0.51
N ALA A 32 6.76 14.53 1.11
CA ALA A 32 6.22 14.93 2.41
C ALA A 32 7.23 14.80 3.57
N VAL A 33 8.11 13.78 3.57
CA VAL A 33 9.12 13.59 4.63
C VAL A 33 10.18 14.68 4.68
N HIS A 34 10.22 15.58 3.68
CA HIS A 34 11.10 16.73 3.69
C HIS A 34 10.76 17.71 4.84
N ASP A 35 9.48 17.93 5.09
CA ASP A 35 9.02 18.89 6.09
C ASP A 35 8.19 18.26 7.22
N PHE A 36 7.67 17.06 7.02
CA PHE A 36 6.85 16.33 7.99
C PHE A 36 7.56 15.08 8.49
N SER A 37 7.53 14.86 9.79
CA SER A 37 8.04 13.61 10.36
C SER A 37 7.22 12.37 9.89
N PRO A 38 7.81 11.17 9.86
CA PRO A 38 7.09 9.93 9.57
C PRO A 38 5.85 9.73 10.44
N LEU A 39 5.90 10.18 11.69
CA LEU A 39 4.77 10.15 12.61
C LEU A 39 3.65 11.09 12.17
N ALA A 40 3.98 12.33 11.76
CA ALA A 40 3.01 13.30 11.25
C ALA A 40 2.31 12.77 9.99
N ILE A 41 3.09 12.23 9.04
CA ILE A 41 2.54 11.69 7.80
C ILE A 41 1.63 10.50 8.09
N THR A 42 2.07 9.55 8.90
CA THR A 42 1.30 8.34 9.19
C THR A 42 0.01 8.65 9.94
N SER A 43 0.09 9.43 11.01
CA SER A 43 -1.08 9.77 11.82
C SER A 43 -2.04 10.71 11.08
N GLY A 44 -1.52 11.69 10.34
CA GLY A 44 -2.32 12.61 9.55
C GLY A 44 -3.09 11.92 8.41
N ARG A 45 -2.48 10.95 7.73
CA ARG A 45 -3.18 10.13 6.73
C ARG A 45 -4.39 9.40 7.30
N ILE A 46 -4.27 8.88 8.53
CA ILE A 46 -5.37 8.19 9.21
C ILE A 46 -6.48 9.19 9.56
N VAL A 47 -6.13 10.36 10.08
CA VAL A 47 -7.12 11.40 10.42
C VAL A 47 -7.89 11.84 9.16
N ILE A 48 -7.18 12.15 8.08
CA ILE A 48 -7.81 12.52 6.80
C ILE A 48 -8.71 11.39 6.28
N ALA A 49 -8.19 10.16 6.25
CA ALA A 49 -8.93 9.01 5.77
C ALA A 49 -10.16 8.71 6.65
N ALA A 50 -10.08 8.93 7.96
CA ALA A 50 -11.21 8.72 8.87
C ALA A 50 -12.35 9.71 8.64
N VAL A 51 -12.04 10.97 8.33
CA VAL A 51 -13.07 11.96 7.94
C VAL A 51 -13.79 11.51 6.67
N LEU A 52 -13.04 11.12 5.64
CA LEU A 52 -13.59 10.61 4.38
C LEU A 52 -14.37 9.29 4.58
N ALA A 53 -13.90 8.44 5.48
CA ALA A 53 -14.54 7.19 5.85
C ALA A 53 -15.89 7.43 6.54
N ALA A 54 -15.94 8.36 7.50
CA ALA A 54 -17.18 8.75 8.17
C ALA A 54 -18.22 9.25 7.15
N MET A 55 -17.83 10.17 6.28
CA MET A 55 -18.68 10.67 5.20
C MET A 55 -19.20 9.53 4.31
N THR A 56 -18.30 8.62 3.93
CA THR A 56 -18.64 7.48 3.07
C THR A 56 -19.64 6.53 3.74
N LEU A 57 -19.47 6.21 5.02
CA LEU A 57 -20.41 5.35 5.76
C LEU A 57 -21.78 6.00 5.88
N VAL A 58 -21.85 7.32 6.09
CA VAL A 58 -23.12 8.05 6.11
C VAL A 58 -23.80 7.99 4.75
N ILE A 59 -23.09 8.30 3.66
CA ILE A 59 -23.61 8.26 2.28
C ILE A 59 -24.10 6.85 1.90
N LEU A 60 -23.41 5.81 2.33
CA LEU A 60 -23.78 4.42 2.05
C LEU A 60 -24.86 3.87 3.02
N GLY A 61 -25.26 4.62 4.03
CA GLY A 61 -26.20 4.15 5.06
C GLY A 61 -25.64 3.00 5.90
N LYS A 62 -24.30 2.84 6.01
CA LYS A 62 -23.61 1.74 6.71
C LYS A 62 -23.00 2.20 8.04
N THR A 63 -23.73 2.99 8.79
CA THR A 63 -23.28 3.56 10.07
C THR A 63 -23.41 2.62 11.27
N LYS A 64 -24.04 1.46 11.11
CA LYS A 64 -24.13 0.46 12.17
C LYS A 64 -22.76 -0.15 12.44
N LEU A 65 -22.37 -0.22 13.73
CA LEU A 65 -21.13 -0.85 14.16
C LEU A 65 -21.04 -2.29 13.65
N PRO A 66 -19.86 -2.72 13.13
CA PRO A 66 -19.64 -4.11 12.77
C PRO A 66 -19.79 -5.06 13.95
N GLU A 67 -20.09 -6.31 13.65
CA GLU A 67 -20.17 -7.35 14.66
C GLU A 67 -18.86 -7.48 15.44
N ARG A 68 -18.94 -7.72 16.76
CA ARG A 68 -17.76 -7.81 17.64
C ARG A 68 -16.71 -8.81 17.17
N ARG A 69 -17.13 -9.90 16.50
CA ARG A 69 -16.21 -10.92 15.95
C ARG A 69 -15.31 -10.40 14.84
N LEU A 70 -15.72 -9.33 14.15
CA LEU A 70 -14.96 -8.73 13.04
C LEU A 70 -13.98 -7.65 13.51
N LEU A 71 -14.15 -7.12 14.73
CA LEU A 71 -13.32 -6.04 15.27
C LEU A 71 -11.81 -6.38 15.30
N PRO A 72 -11.38 -7.57 15.75
CA PRO A 72 -9.96 -7.91 15.75
C PRO A 72 -9.35 -7.88 14.35
N GLY A 73 -10.08 -8.37 13.33
CA GLY A 73 -9.65 -8.35 11.94
C GLY A 73 -9.58 -6.92 11.38
N LEU A 74 -10.56 -6.07 11.69
CA LEU A 74 -10.58 -4.66 11.29
C LEU A 74 -9.41 -3.87 11.91
N ILE A 75 -9.16 -4.05 13.21
CA ILE A 75 -8.06 -3.41 13.92
C ILE A 75 -6.73 -3.92 13.35
N SER A 76 -6.58 -5.22 13.17
CA SER A 76 -5.37 -5.85 12.63
C SER A 76 -5.07 -5.40 11.20
N MET A 77 -6.09 -5.34 10.32
CA MET A 77 -6.00 -4.74 9.00
C MET A 77 -5.53 -3.29 9.07
N GLY A 78 -6.16 -2.49 9.94
CA GLY A 78 -5.84 -1.08 10.11
C GLY A 78 -4.41 -0.85 10.62
N LEU A 79 -3.97 -1.61 11.63
CA LEU A 79 -2.60 -1.54 12.15
C LEU A 79 -1.56 -1.79 11.07
N GLY A 80 -1.77 -2.79 10.21
CA GLY A 80 -0.84 -3.07 9.12
C GLY A 80 -0.91 -2.03 7.99
N LEU A 81 -2.13 -1.70 7.52
CA LEU A 81 -2.33 -0.84 6.35
C LEU A 81 -2.11 0.64 6.65
N ALA A 82 -2.58 1.12 7.80
CA ALA A 82 -2.64 2.54 8.10
C ALA A 82 -1.51 3.01 9.03
N ILE A 83 -0.94 2.13 9.84
CA ILE A 83 0.18 2.45 10.72
C ILE A 83 1.46 1.80 10.20
N GLY A 84 1.57 0.49 10.19
CA GLY A 84 2.83 -0.22 9.94
C GLY A 84 3.42 0.12 8.57
N TYR A 85 2.67 -0.12 7.49
CA TYR A 85 3.16 0.14 6.15
C TYR A 85 3.58 1.62 5.93
N PRO A 86 2.73 2.63 6.19
CA PRO A 86 3.11 4.01 5.92
C PRO A 86 4.20 4.55 6.84
N PHE A 87 4.24 4.13 8.09
CA PHE A 87 5.25 4.58 9.04
C PHE A 87 6.65 4.06 8.67
N PHE A 88 6.79 2.77 8.44
CA PHE A 88 8.05 2.20 8.02
C PHE A 88 8.48 2.67 6.63
N LEU A 89 7.52 2.86 5.72
CA LEU A 89 7.79 3.45 4.41
C LEU A 89 8.33 4.88 4.54
N ALA A 90 7.72 5.72 5.38
CA ALA A 90 8.17 7.09 5.57
C ALA A 90 9.58 7.15 6.20
N LEU A 91 9.86 6.32 7.22
CA LEU A 91 11.21 6.18 7.81
C LEU A 91 12.27 5.78 6.76
N ALA A 92 11.91 4.90 5.83
CA ALA A 92 12.82 4.52 4.76
C ALA A 92 13.04 5.68 3.78
N LEU A 93 11.96 6.34 3.35
CA LEU A 93 12.00 7.40 2.35
C LEU A 93 12.62 8.72 2.86
N GLU A 94 12.88 8.85 4.14
CA GLU A 94 13.78 9.90 4.65
C GLU A 94 15.23 9.67 4.20
N GLN A 95 15.63 8.40 4.04
CA GLN A 95 17.03 7.98 3.88
C GLN A 95 17.36 7.57 2.43
N VAL A 96 16.37 7.05 1.68
CA VAL A 96 16.58 6.53 0.32
C VAL A 96 15.61 7.17 -0.68
N PRO A 97 15.99 7.22 -1.97
CA PRO A 97 15.13 7.72 -3.05
C PRO A 97 13.85 6.89 -3.21
N ALA A 98 12.83 7.48 -3.82
CA ALA A 98 11.56 6.80 -4.10
C ALA A 98 11.75 5.64 -5.12
N VAL A 99 12.70 5.75 -6.05
CA VAL A 99 13.12 4.67 -6.96
C VAL A 99 13.53 3.42 -6.15
N HIS A 100 14.32 3.59 -5.09
CA HIS A 100 14.75 2.48 -4.22
C HIS A 100 13.52 1.81 -3.56
N GLY A 101 12.64 2.62 -2.97
CA GLY A 101 11.40 2.13 -2.39
C GLY A 101 10.51 1.40 -3.40
N ALA A 102 10.44 1.85 -4.66
CA ALA A 102 9.64 1.24 -5.71
C ALA A 102 10.10 -0.18 -6.06
N VAL A 103 11.41 -0.40 -6.17
CA VAL A 103 11.97 -1.74 -6.47
C VAL A 103 11.70 -2.69 -5.31
N VAL A 104 11.98 -2.28 -4.07
CA VAL A 104 11.77 -3.12 -2.89
C VAL A 104 10.30 -3.45 -2.67
N THR A 105 9.42 -2.45 -2.77
CA THR A 105 7.97 -2.66 -2.58
C THR A 105 7.31 -3.47 -3.69
N GLY A 106 8.01 -3.69 -4.81
CA GLY A 106 7.62 -4.66 -5.85
C GLY A 106 7.45 -6.08 -5.34
N LEU A 107 8.05 -6.44 -4.20
CA LEU A 107 7.85 -7.72 -3.51
C LEU A 107 6.54 -7.82 -2.72
N ALA A 108 5.72 -6.78 -2.64
CA ALA A 108 4.47 -6.80 -1.86
C ALA A 108 3.54 -7.98 -2.19
N PRO A 109 3.35 -8.40 -3.46
CA PRO A 109 2.57 -9.59 -3.77
C PRO A 109 3.16 -10.89 -3.20
N ALA A 110 4.50 -11.03 -3.20
CA ALA A 110 5.15 -12.20 -2.60
C ALA A 110 4.99 -12.21 -1.06
N ALA A 111 5.22 -11.08 -0.40
CA ALA A 111 5.03 -10.95 1.03
C ALA A 111 3.59 -11.32 1.43
N THR A 112 2.60 -10.77 0.69
CA THR A 112 1.18 -11.10 0.90
C THR A 112 0.91 -12.58 0.71
N ALA A 113 1.47 -13.20 -0.35
CA ALA A 113 1.26 -14.60 -0.64
C ALA A 113 1.88 -15.53 0.42
N ILE A 114 3.10 -15.21 0.88
CA ILE A 114 3.76 -15.96 1.96
C ILE A 114 2.94 -15.87 3.26
N ILE A 115 2.49 -14.67 3.64
CA ILE A 115 1.68 -14.48 4.84
C ILE A 115 0.34 -15.21 4.71
N ALA A 116 -0.30 -15.20 3.53
CA ALA A 116 -1.52 -15.95 3.29
C ALA A 116 -1.30 -17.44 3.51
N VAL A 117 -0.22 -18.01 2.96
CA VAL A 117 0.16 -19.42 3.14
C VAL A 117 0.36 -19.77 4.62
N LEU A 118 1.10 -18.95 5.35
CA LEU A 118 1.34 -19.15 6.79
C LEU A 118 0.04 -19.08 7.60
N ARG A 119 -0.91 -18.26 7.15
CA ARG A 119 -2.18 -18.01 7.86
C ARG A 119 -3.25 -19.06 7.55
N THR A 120 -3.26 -19.59 6.32
CA THR A 120 -4.24 -20.59 5.85
C THR A 120 -3.74 -22.02 5.96
N GLY A 121 -2.43 -22.22 6.10
CA GLY A 121 -1.80 -23.55 6.07
C GLY A 121 -1.74 -24.18 4.67
N GLU A 122 -2.01 -23.43 3.62
CA GLU A 122 -1.88 -23.86 2.22
C GLU A 122 -0.45 -24.34 1.92
N ARG A 123 -0.34 -25.27 0.96
CA ARG A 123 0.97 -25.82 0.53
C ARG A 123 1.22 -25.47 -0.93
N PRO A 124 1.83 -24.32 -1.24
CA PRO A 124 2.12 -23.93 -2.60
C PRO A 124 3.13 -24.89 -3.24
N PRO A 125 3.07 -25.04 -4.58
CA PRO A 125 4.03 -25.87 -5.31
C PRO A 125 5.43 -25.25 -5.26
N LEU A 126 6.46 -26.07 -5.55
CA LEU A 126 7.87 -25.62 -5.53
C LEU A 126 8.12 -24.39 -6.40
N GLY A 127 7.45 -24.27 -7.55
CA GLY A 127 7.56 -23.10 -8.45
C GLY A 127 7.20 -21.77 -7.79
N PHE A 128 6.27 -21.76 -6.84
CA PHE A 128 5.94 -20.58 -6.03
C PHE A 128 7.15 -20.15 -5.19
N TRP A 129 7.79 -21.08 -4.47
CA TRP A 129 8.92 -20.77 -3.61
C TRP A 129 10.16 -20.33 -4.40
N ILE A 130 10.41 -20.96 -5.57
CA ILE A 130 11.47 -20.55 -6.48
C ILE A 130 11.24 -19.11 -6.97
N ALA A 131 10.02 -18.78 -7.39
CA ALA A 131 9.68 -17.44 -7.83
C ALA A 131 9.86 -16.39 -6.72
N CYS A 132 9.41 -16.70 -5.50
CA CYS A 132 9.63 -15.84 -4.33
C CYS A 132 11.13 -15.63 -4.05
N ALA A 133 11.92 -16.71 -4.11
CA ALA A 133 13.37 -16.65 -3.90
C ALA A 133 14.09 -15.81 -4.96
N ILE A 134 13.71 -15.95 -6.24
CA ILE A 134 14.27 -15.13 -7.35
C ILE A 134 13.93 -13.65 -7.14
N GLY A 135 12.67 -13.32 -6.85
CA GLY A 135 12.25 -11.95 -6.60
C GLY A 135 12.97 -11.32 -5.39
N PHE A 136 13.08 -12.08 -4.28
CA PHE A 136 13.80 -11.64 -3.10
C PHE A 136 15.30 -11.43 -3.36
N SER A 137 15.95 -12.36 -4.08
CA SER A 137 17.36 -12.24 -4.44
C SER A 137 17.64 -11.03 -5.34
N ALA A 138 16.73 -10.72 -6.29
CA ALA A 138 16.85 -9.56 -7.14
C ALA A 138 16.76 -8.25 -6.33
N VAL A 139 15.83 -8.16 -5.37
CA VAL A 139 15.70 -6.98 -4.48
C VAL A 139 16.91 -6.87 -3.55
N LEU A 140 17.37 -7.98 -2.98
CA LEU A 140 18.55 -7.99 -2.12
C LEU A 140 19.80 -7.52 -2.87
N PHE A 141 20.00 -8.02 -4.09
CA PHE A 141 21.09 -7.56 -4.97
C PHE A 141 20.97 -6.06 -5.25
N PHE A 142 19.78 -5.58 -5.62
CA PHE A 142 19.55 -4.16 -5.86
C PHE A 142 19.84 -3.30 -4.62
N ALA A 143 19.36 -3.72 -3.45
CA ALA A 143 19.57 -2.98 -2.20
C ALA A 143 21.05 -2.87 -1.83
N ILE A 144 21.81 -3.96 -2.01
CA ILE A 144 23.27 -3.98 -1.79
C ILE A 144 24.00 -3.11 -2.81
N ASP A 145 23.64 -3.19 -4.11
CA ASP A 145 24.24 -2.38 -5.17
C ASP A 145 23.99 -0.87 -4.93
N ALA A 146 22.74 -0.51 -4.64
CA ALA A 146 22.35 0.87 -4.35
C ALA A 146 22.94 1.39 -3.02
N GLY A 147 23.20 0.50 -2.06
CA GLY A 147 23.82 0.80 -0.76
C GLY A 147 25.35 0.81 -0.78
N GLY A 148 25.99 0.73 -1.95
CA GLY A 148 27.46 0.74 -2.07
C GLY A 148 28.12 -0.53 -1.52
N GLY A 149 27.45 -1.67 -1.61
CA GLY A 149 27.97 -2.99 -1.20
C GLY A 149 27.45 -3.48 0.14
N HIS A 150 26.55 -2.76 0.79
CA HIS A 150 25.97 -3.17 2.09
C HIS A 150 24.50 -2.80 2.18
N LEU A 151 23.76 -3.50 3.05
CA LEU A 151 22.38 -3.16 3.38
C LEU A 151 22.33 -1.97 4.33
N SER A 152 21.40 -1.08 4.09
CA SER A 152 21.13 0.08 4.93
C SER A 152 20.00 -0.20 5.94
N LEU A 153 19.86 0.66 6.93
CA LEU A 153 18.73 0.60 7.85
C LEU A 153 17.39 0.85 7.12
N ALA A 154 17.42 1.65 6.04
CA ALA A 154 16.25 1.91 5.21
C ALA A 154 15.70 0.64 4.56
N ASP A 155 16.56 -0.30 4.15
CA ASP A 155 16.13 -1.60 3.61
C ASP A 155 15.37 -2.42 4.65
N GLY A 156 15.82 -2.35 5.90
CA GLY A 156 15.12 -2.95 7.05
C GLY A 156 13.71 -2.34 7.25
N TRP A 157 13.59 -1.01 7.17
CA TRP A 157 12.30 -0.34 7.23
C TRP A 157 11.37 -0.71 6.06
N LEU A 158 11.90 -0.79 4.84
CA LEU A 158 11.12 -1.23 3.67
C LEU A 158 10.63 -2.68 3.82
N PHE A 159 11.48 -3.55 4.39
CA PHE A 159 11.06 -4.93 4.66
C PHE A 159 9.94 -5.00 5.69
N LEU A 160 10.01 -4.24 6.79
CA LEU A 160 8.94 -4.14 7.78
C LEU A 160 7.65 -3.54 7.18
N ALA A 161 7.78 -2.57 6.27
CA ALA A 161 6.65 -2.04 5.53
C ALA A 161 5.97 -3.14 4.69
N LEU A 162 6.74 -3.96 3.95
CA LEU A 162 6.22 -5.08 3.17
C LEU A 162 5.48 -6.11 4.02
N LEU A 163 6.04 -6.49 5.17
CA LEU A 163 5.40 -7.43 6.10
C LEU A 163 4.08 -6.85 6.63
N SER A 164 4.07 -5.57 7.00
CA SER A 164 2.88 -4.88 7.49
C SER A 164 1.79 -4.83 6.43
N LEU A 165 2.16 -4.52 5.17
CA LEU A 165 1.25 -4.46 4.04
C LEU A 165 0.68 -5.85 3.70
N GLY A 166 1.54 -6.86 3.63
CA GLY A 166 1.14 -8.24 3.37
C GLY A 166 0.17 -8.77 4.42
N TRP A 167 0.44 -8.50 5.69
CA TRP A 167 -0.46 -8.84 6.79
C TRP A 167 -1.81 -8.13 6.66
N ALA A 168 -1.78 -6.82 6.38
CA ALA A 168 -2.99 -6.02 6.21
C ALA A 168 -3.86 -6.51 5.04
N TYR A 169 -3.26 -6.92 3.93
CA TYR A 169 -3.99 -7.45 2.78
C TYR A 169 -4.65 -8.79 3.08
N VAL A 170 -4.00 -9.66 3.84
CA VAL A 170 -4.57 -10.96 4.24
C VAL A 170 -5.74 -10.76 5.21
N GLU A 171 -5.57 -10.00 6.28
CA GLU A 171 -6.65 -9.74 7.25
C GLU A 171 -7.77 -8.88 6.63
N GLY A 172 -7.39 -7.87 5.83
CA GLY A 172 -8.34 -7.03 5.09
C GLY A 172 -9.19 -7.82 4.08
N GLY A 173 -8.61 -8.79 3.39
CA GLY A 173 -9.33 -9.68 2.50
C GLY A 173 -10.41 -10.48 3.23
N ARG A 174 -10.08 -10.99 4.43
CA ARG A 174 -11.03 -11.75 5.26
C ARG A 174 -12.22 -10.91 5.71
N VAL A 175 -11.98 -9.74 6.31
CA VAL A 175 -13.07 -8.87 6.77
C VAL A 175 -13.83 -8.23 5.63
N SER A 176 -13.18 -7.97 4.49
CA SER A 176 -13.83 -7.41 3.31
C SER A 176 -14.79 -8.39 2.63
N ALA A 177 -14.58 -9.67 2.76
CA ALA A 177 -15.49 -10.70 2.24
C ALA A 177 -16.88 -10.62 2.90
N GLU A 178 -16.95 -10.17 4.16
CA GLU A 178 -18.21 -10.08 4.90
C GLU A 178 -18.83 -8.66 4.85
N LEU A 179 -18.00 -7.63 5.00
CA LEU A 179 -18.47 -6.24 5.09
C LEU A 179 -18.48 -5.49 3.76
N GLY A 180 -17.77 -6.02 2.75
CA GLY A 180 -17.36 -5.28 1.57
C GLY A 180 -16.16 -4.38 1.86
N GLY A 181 -15.23 -4.29 0.89
CA GLY A 181 -13.92 -3.65 1.09
C GLY A 181 -13.99 -2.19 1.51
N THR A 182 -14.86 -1.39 0.89
CA THR A 182 -15.04 0.04 1.25
C THR A 182 -15.52 0.21 2.69
N THR A 183 -16.48 -0.63 3.14
CA THR A 183 -17.00 -0.57 4.51
C THR A 183 -15.95 -1.03 5.53
N ALA A 184 -15.22 -2.12 5.23
CA ALA A 184 -14.16 -2.62 6.09
C ALA A 184 -13.04 -1.58 6.26
N LEU A 185 -12.55 -0.99 5.15
CA LEU A 185 -11.58 0.10 5.19
C LEU A 185 -12.07 1.29 6.03
N SER A 186 -13.32 1.73 5.80
CA SER A 186 -13.86 2.88 6.51
C SER A 186 -13.94 2.64 8.02
N TRP A 187 -14.40 1.48 8.46
CA TRP A 187 -14.42 1.15 9.88
C TRP A 187 -13.02 1.00 10.48
N ALA A 188 -12.08 0.40 9.74
CA ALA A 188 -10.68 0.31 10.20
C ALA A 188 -10.08 1.70 10.45
N MET A 189 -10.31 2.67 9.54
CA MET A 189 -9.84 4.05 9.71
C MET A 189 -10.49 4.74 10.91
N LEU A 190 -11.81 4.57 11.10
CA LEU A 190 -12.52 5.16 12.22
C LEU A 190 -12.07 4.61 13.58
N PHE A 191 -11.80 3.32 13.68
CA PHE A 191 -11.27 2.73 14.92
C PHE A 191 -9.86 3.23 15.26
N LEU A 192 -9.03 3.52 14.26
CA LEU A 192 -7.68 4.03 14.49
C LEU A 192 -7.64 5.55 14.68
N ALA A 193 -8.65 6.29 14.23
CA ALA A 193 -8.67 7.75 14.29
C ALA A 193 -8.39 8.34 15.68
N PRO A 194 -9.00 7.86 16.80
CA PRO A 194 -8.71 8.39 18.13
C PRO A 194 -7.26 8.23 18.55
N PHE A 195 -6.65 7.08 18.16
CA PHE A 195 -5.25 6.78 18.47
C PHE A 195 -4.28 7.54 17.56
N ALA A 196 -4.70 7.92 16.36
CA ALA A 196 -3.89 8.71 15.43
C ALA A 196 -4.00 10.22 15.69
N ALA A 197 -5.13 10.70 16.20
CA ALA A 197 -5.35 12.12 16.41
C ALA A 197 -4.36 12.73 17.40
N VAL A 198 -4.05 12.04 18.50
CA VAL A 198 -3.09 12.53 19.53
C VAL A 198 -1.68 12.66 18.96
N PRO A 199 -1.06 11.59 18.39
CA PRO A 199 0.27 11.71 17.81
C PRO A 199 0.30 12.69 16.61
N PHE A 200 -0.79 12.84 15.86
CA PHE A 200 -0.87 13.83 14.79
C PHE A 200 -0.77 15.26 15.35
N VAL A 201 -1.60 15.62 16.31
CA VAL A 201 -1.56 16.95 16.93
C VAL A 201 -0.19 17.21 17.54
N TRP A 202 0.35 16.24 18.28
CA TRP A 202 1.67 16.36 18.88
C TRP A 202 2.79 16.55 17.84
N SER A 203 2.81 15.74 16.78
CA SER A 203 3.83 15.84 15.73
C SER A 203 3.74 17.12 14.92
N MET A 204 2.59 17.81 14.93
CA MET A 204 2.40 19.10 14.26
C MET A 204 2.85 20.28 15.11
N THR A 205 3.10 20.12 16.42
CA THR A 205 3.59 21.22 17.28
C THR A 205 4.99 21.69 16.90
N ASP A 206 5.81 20.78 16.37
CA ASP A 206 7.19 21.08 15.96
C ASP A 206 7.30 21.57 14.51
N VAL A 207 6.16 21.55 13.76
CA VAL A 207 6.11 21.97 12.36
C VAL A 207 5.78 23.45 12.26
N SER A 208 6.71 24.25 11.73
CA SER A 208 6.43 25.65 11.39
C SER A 208 5.59 25.70 10.11
N LEU A 209 4.26 25.79 10.25
CA LEU A 209 3.31 25.78 9.13
C LEU A 209 3.61 26.85 8.06
N ALA A 210 4.26 27.96 8.47
CA ALA A 210 4.61 29.05 7.55
C ALA A 210 5.80 28.74 6.63
N THR A 211 6.64 27.75 6.99
CA THR A 211 7.85 27.40 6.25
C THR A 211 7.72 26.10 5.45
N VAL A 212 6.67 25.33 5.68
CA VAL A 212 6.42 24.07 4.95
C VAL A 212 6.22 24.34 3.46
N ALA A 213 6.99 23.67 2.63
CA ALA A 213 6.87 23.78 1.18
C ALA A 213 5.50 23.31 0.68
N TRP A 214 4.97 23.98 -0.34
CA TRP A 214 3.70 23.59 -0.95
C TRP A 214 3.73 22.15 -1.49
N SER A 215 4.88 21.71 -2.00
CA SER A 215 5.10 20.34 -2.46
C SER A 215 4.91 19.31 -1.34
N SER A 216 5.41 19.60 -0.13
CA SER A 216 5.26 18.72 1.03
C SER A 216 3.80 18.62 1.48
N TRP A 217 3.05 19.73 1.46
CA TRP A 217 1.61 19.72 1.68
C TRP A 217 0.87 18.90 0.61
N ALA A 218 1.23 19.07 -0.66
CA ALA A 218 0.63 18.30 -1.76
C ALA A 218 0.89 16.80 -1.58
N GLY A 219 2.12 16.41 -1.23
CA GLY A 219 2.48 15.03 -0.91
C GLY A 219 1.69 14.47 0.28
N PHE A 220 1.59 15.24 1.36
CA PHE A 220 0.85 14.86 2.56
C PHE A 220 -0.65 14.66 2.28
N VAL A 221 -1.28 15.60 1.60
CA VAL A 221 -2.70 15.52 1.24
C VAL A 221 -2.94 14.37 0.25
N TYR A 222 -2.07 14.21 -0.76
CA TYR A 222 -2.15 13.07 -1.67
C TYR A 222 -2.08 11.75 -0.92
N ALA A 223 -1.15 11.61 0.00
CA ALA A 223 -0.97 10.41 0.80
C ALA A 223 -2.21 10.06 1.65
N GLY A 224 -2.89 11.06 2.20
CA GLY A 224 -4.11 10.87 3.00
C GLY A 224 -5.37 10.68 2.16
N VAL A 225 -5.63 11.58 1.21
CA VAL A 225 -6.88 11.61 0.43
C VAL A 225 -6.84 10.58 -0.70
N VAL A 226 -5.80 10.67 -1.54
CA VAL A 226 -5.75 9.85 -2.77
C VAL A 226 -5.27 8.45 -2.46
N SER A 227 -4.07 8.31 -1.91
CA SER A 227 -3.45 7.01 -1.69
C SER A 227 -4.20 6.19 -0.65
N MET A 228 -4.46 6.76 0.54
CA MET A 228 -5.03 6.02 1.65
C MET A 228 -6.51 5.71 1.45
N PHE A 229 -7.29 6.65 0.92
CA PHE A 229 -8.74 6.51 0.86
C PHE A 229 -9.28 6.27 -0.55
N LEU A 230 -9.14 7.22 -1.48
CA LEU A 230 -9.77 7.13 -2.80
C LEU A 230 -9.26 5.94 -3.62
N ALA A 231 -7.94 5.75 -3.67
CA ALA A 231 -7.34 4.62 -4.38
C ALA A 231 -7.84 3.28 -3.82
N SER A 232 -7.96 3.17 -2.49
CA SER A 232 -8.51 1.97 -1.85
C SER A 232 -9.98 1.76 -2.20
N VAL A 233 -10.80 2.81 -2.20
CA VAL A 233 -12.22 2.71 -2.61
C VAL A 233 -12.35 2.25 -4.06
N PHE A 234 -11.58 2.83 -4.99
CA PHE A 234 -11.57 2.41 -6.38
C PHE A 234 -11.06 0.98 -6.54
N TRP A 235 -9.99 0.63 -5.84
CA TRP A 235 -9.42 -0.71 -5.87
C TRP A 235 -10.43 -1.77 -5.46
N TYR A 236 -11.09 -1.59 -4.31
CA TYR A 236 -12.08 -2.54 -3.83
C TYR A 236 -13.35 -2.60 -4.70
N ARG A 237 -13.76 -1.49 -5.30
CA ARG A 237 -14.83 -1.50 -6.33
C ARG A 237 -14.40 -2.26 -7.57
N GLY A 238 -13.16 -2.08 -7.99
CA GLY A 238 -12.57 -2.84 -9.09
C GLY A 238 -12.60 -4.33 -8.84
N LEU A 239 -12.12 -4.77 -7.67
CA LEU A 239 -12.13 -6.17 -7.26
C LEU A 239 -13.54 -6.77 -7.23
N ALA A 240 -14.51 -6.02 -6.73
CA ALA A 240 -15.90 -6.47 -6.64
C ALA A 240 -16.56 -6.63 -8.02
N ALA A 241 -16.28 -5.70 -8.96
CA ALA A 241 -16.89 -5.71 -10.29
C ALA A 241 -16.17 -6.61 -11.30
N GLY A 242 -14.83 -6.70 -11.24
CA GLY A 242 -13.99 -7.41 -12.22
C GLY A 242 -13.42 -8.75 -11.75
N GLY A 243 -13.62 -9.09 -10.47
CA GLY A 243 -13.09 -10.29 -9.83
C GLY A 243 -11.65 -10.14 -9.32
N ILE A 244 -11.39 -10.73 -8.15
CA ILE A 244 -10.11 -10.60 -7.43
C ILE A 244 -8.92 -11.08 -8.27
N ALA A 245 -9.06 -12.23 -8.93
CA ALA A 245 -7.96 -12.84 -9.71
C ALA A 245 -7.53 -11.98 -10.90
N ARG A 246 -8.47 -11.34 -11.58
CA ARG A 246 -8.18 -10.52 -12.77
C ARG A 246 -7.68 -9.13 -12.40
N ILE A 247 -8.40 -8.43 -11.52
CA ILE A 247 -8.07 -7.06 -11.13
C ILE A 247 -6.81 -7.04 -10.28
N GLY A 248 -6.58 -8.04 -9.42
CA GLY A 248 -5.37 -8.17 -8.63
C GLY A 248 -4.08 -8.15 -9.46
N GLN A 249 -4.13 -8.64 -10.71
CA GLN A 249 -2.96 -8.60 -11.62
C GLN A 249 -2.59 -7.17 -12.05
N ILE A 250 -3.53 -6.21 -12.05
CA ILE A 250 -3.24 -4.82 -12.38
C ILE A 250 -2.21 -4.23 -11.41
N ASN A 251 -2.24 -4.67 -10.16
CA ASN A 251 -1.32 -4.21 -9.11
C ASN A 251 0.15 -4.60 -9.36
N LEU A 252 0.41 -5.57 -10.24
CA LEU A 252 1.77 -5.90 -10.68
C LEU A 252 2.46 -4.73 -11.42
N LEU A 253 1.67 -3.82 -12.01
CA LEU A 253 2.19 -2.64 -12.70
C LEU A 253 2.57 -1.52 -11.72
N LEU A 254 2.19 -1.62 -10.45
CA LEU A 254 2.39 -0.58 -9.44
C LEU A 254 3.87 -0.18 -9.27
N PRO A 255 4.84 -1.12 -9.14
CA PRO A 255 6.24 -0.75 -9.01
C PRO A 255 6.78 -0.02 -10.24
N LEU A 256 6.37 -0.45 -11.44
CA LEU A 256 6.79 0.19 -12.69
C LEU A 256 6.21 1.61 -12.82
N ALA A 257 4.95 1.78 -12.45
CA ALA A 257 4.33 3.10 -12.40
C ALA A 257 4.99 4.00 -11.33
N ALA A 258 5.35 3.45 -10.17
CA ALA A 258 6.05 4.19 -9.12
C ALA A 258 7.45 4.65 -9.57
N LEU A 259 8.22 3.79 -10.27
CA LEU A 259 9.50 4.17 -10.88
C LEU A 259 9.32 5.32 -11.87
N LEU A 260 8.32 5.23 -12.74
CA LEU A 260 8.02 6.29 -13.71
C LEU A 260 7.70 7.62 -13.01
N TRP A 261 6.86 7.61 -11.99
CA TRP A 261 6.55 8.81 -11.21
C TRP A 261 7.77 9.39 -10.49
N SER A 262 8.65 8.54 -9.94
CA SER A 262 9.89 8.98 -9.29
C SER A 262 10.80 9.73 -10.25
N ALA A 263 10.96 9.20 -11.48
CA ALA A 263 11.75 9.87 -12.51
C ALA A 263 11.11 11.18 -13.00
N LEU A 264 9.79 11.16 -13.27
CA LEU A 264 9.11 12.31 -13.87
C LEU A 264 8.87 13.46 -12.88
N LEU A 265 8.56 13.15 -11.63
CA LEU A 265 8.16 14.15 -10.63
C LEU A 265 9.26 14.56 -9.67
N LEU A 266 10.21 13.66 -9.39
CA LEU A 266 11.35 13.95 -8.50
C LEU A 266 12.67 14.13 -9.26
N GLY A 267 12.72 13.81 -10.57
CA GLY A 267 13.95 13.83 -11.33
C GLY A 267 14.97 12.78 -10.86
N GLU A 268 14.51 11.73 -10.16
CA GLU A 268 15.39 10.66 -9.70
C GLU A 268 15.90 9.84 -10.88
N GLU A 269 17.20 9.55 -10.89
CA GLU A 269 17.81 8.71 -11.92
C GLU A 269 17.38 7.25 -11.75
N ILE A 270 16.84 6.67 -12.83
CA ILE A 270 16.54 5.25 -12.90
C ILE A 270 17.77 4.53 -13.42
N THR A 271 18.51 3.90 -12.52
CA THR A 271 19.70 3.12 -12.90
C THR A 271 19.30 1.87 -13.70
N THR A 272 20.21 1.38 -14.54
CA THR A 272 20.01 0.11 -15.27
C THR A 272 19.74 -1.03 -14.30
N THR A 273 20.42 -1.06 -13.15
CA THR A 273 20.21 -2.06 -12.09
C THR A 273 18.78 -2.00 -11.56
N ALA A 274 18.22 -0.81 -11.31
CA ALA A 274 16.83 -0.64 -10.87
C ALA A 274 15.84 -1.21 -11.88
N VAL A 275 16.04 -0.92 -13.19
CA VAL A 275 15.17 -1.44 -14.26
C VAL A 275 15.24 -2.96 -14.34
N VAL A 276 16.43 -3.53 -14.38
CA VAL A 276 16.64 -4.97 -14.49
C VAL A 276 16.01 -5.68 -13.28
N CYS A 277 16.30 -5.21 -12.08
CA CYS A 277 15.71 -5.78 -10.86
C CYS A 277 14.19 -5.65 -10.83
N ALA A 278 13.61 -4.51 -11.21
CA ALA A 278 12.17 -4.34 -11.30
C ALA A 278 11.51 -5.31 -12.30
N VAL A 279 12.13 -5.54 -13.45
CA VAL A 279 11.66 -6.51 -14.46
C VAL A 279 11.76 -7.94 -13.93
N VAL A 280 12.85 -8.31 -13.26
CA VAL A 280 13.00 -9.64 -12.64
C VAL A 280 11.96 -9.86 -11.55
N VAL A 281 11.75 -8.87 -10.68
CA VAL A 281 10.71 -8.91 -9.63
C VAL A 281 9.33 -9.05 -10.27
N PHE A 282 9.02 -8.26 -11.28
CA PHE A 282 7.75 -8.35 -12.00
C PHE A 282 7.52 -9.76 -12.57
N ALA A 283 8.51 -10.31 -13.30
CA ALA A 283 8.43 -11.65 -13.87
C ALA A 283 8.28 -12.73 -12.78
N ALA A 284 9.05 -12.63 -11.71
CA ALA A 284 8.94 -13.53 -10.56
C ALA A 284 7.54 -13.48 -9.92
N MET A 285 6.96 -12.28 -9.76
CA MET A 285 5.61 -12.12 -9.21
C MET A 285 4.53 -12.69 -10.13
N VAL A 286 4.66 -12.55 -11.45
CA VAL A 286 3.75 -13.20 -12.43
C VAL A 286 3.79 -14.72 -12.28
N VAL A 287 4.98 -15.30 -12.15
CA VAL A 287 5.14 -16.76 -11.94
C VAL A 287 4.58 -17.18 -10.58
N CYS A 288 4.88 -16.43 -9.52
CA CYS A 288 4.38 -16.68 -8.17
C CYS A 288 2.84 -16.74 -8.14
N LEU A 289 2.17 -15.76 -8.75
CA LEU A 289 0.70 -15.71 -8.80
C LEU A 289 0.07 -16.81 -9.65
N LYS A 290 0.72 -17.20 -10.76
CA LYS A 290 0.26 -18.32 -11.60
C LYS A 290 0.48 -19.68 -10.95
N SER A 291 1.49 -19.80 -10.11
CA SER A 291 1.82 -21.03 -9.38
C SER A 291 0.95 -21.26 -8.14
N ARG A 292 0.08 -20.31 -7.80
CA ARG A 292 -0.82 -20.41 -6.66
C ARG A 292 -1.76 -21.60 -6.85
N VAL A 293 -1.83 -22.40 -5.79
CA VAL A 293 -2.59 -23.64 -5.64
C VAL A 293 -3.96 -23.61 -6.31
N ARG A 294 -4.21 -24.63 -7.10
CA ARG A 294 -5.58 -25.09 -7.36
C ARG A 294 -6.12 -25.64 -6.03
N THR A 295 -7.08 -24.94 -5.44
CA THR A 295 -7.93 -25.45 -4.38
C THR A 295 -8.74 -26.61 -4.86
#